data_f2f5f61ebd87da9ee2bfcc7e947b1f6f
#
_entry.id   f2f5f61ebd87da9ee2bfcc7e947b1f6f
#
_cell.length_a   1.000
_cell.length_b   1.000
_cell.length_c   1.000
_cell.angle_alpha   90.00
_cell.angle_beta   90.00
_cell.angle_gamma   90.00
#
_symmetry.space_group_name_H-M   'P 1'
#
loop_
_entity.id
_entity.type
_entity.pdbx_description
1 polymer ?
#
loop_
_entity_poly.entity_id
_entity_poly.type
_entity_poly.pdbx_seq_one_letter_code
_entity_poly.pdbx_strand_id
1 'polypeptide(L)'
;MTSIENQNEKFHEVYIALDKLSKNWKIDPIIRDIHLGKRHDIQDFSIKISQVTFHIPYLSEISKYMIWDCLWPECHNCCNRQGRLPLTTTDIHKISENLSYKDTSEFLKNETYVATWENYSAKEEGGIPLITTLSMVNLKRKPTETETENGKPLSCRFLIDIGACTLHPSKPGVCWLYPFFSWSENANNRVSIHASFQLTGDCPGYLLTDDVENMIPGLEKYSEIIYDYTMKMNSTIRQGFARVDFLN
;
A
#
# COMPACT_ATOMS: atom_id res chain seq x y z
N MET A 1 -10.07 -6.16 -31.25
CA MET A 1 -9.60 -7.33 -30.46
C MET A 1 -8.41 -6.89 -29.61
N THR A 2 -8.54 -6.36 -28.42
CA THR A 2 -7.25 -6.04 -27.76
C THR A 2 -7.35 -5.59 -26.29
N SER A 3 -8.46 -5.13 -25.74
CA SER A 3 -8.45 -4.72 -24.31
C SER A 3 -9.05 -5.77 -23.38
N ILE A 4 -10.03 -6.50 -23.78
CA ILE A 4 -10.72 -7.51 -22.95
C ILE A 4 -9.91 -8.81 -22.89
N GLU A 5 -9.29 -9.24 -23.99
CA GLU A 5 -8.41 -10.43 -24.01
C GLU A 5 -7.18 -10.22 -23.12
N ASN A 6 -6.57 -9.04 -23.18
CA ASN A 6 -5.40 -8.70 -22.37
C ASN A 6 -5.73 -8.56 -20.85
N GLN A 7 -6.96 -8.18 -20.52
CA GLN A 7 -7.42 -8.20 -19.12
C GLN A 7 -7.66 -9.63 -18.62
N ASN A 8 -8.25 -10.49 -19.46
CA ASN A 8 -8.49 -11.89 -19.10
C ASN A 8 -7.20 -12.69 -18.90
N GLU A 9 -6.15 -12.43 -19.72
CA GLU A 9 -4.83 -13.04 -19.52
C GLU A 9 -4.18 -12.58 -18.21
N LYS A 10 -4.22 -11.28 -17.89
CA LYS A 10 -3.69 -10.77 -16.62
C LYS A 10 -4.43 -11.33 -15.40
N PHE A 11 -5.76 -11.47 -15.48
CA PHE A 11 -6.52 -12.12 -14.42
C PHE A 11 -6.14 -13.60 -14.25
N HIS A 12 -5.87 -14.29 -15.35
CA HIS A 12 -5.44 -15.67 -15.31
C HIS A 12 -4.07 -15.86 -14.65
N GLU A 13 -3.10 -14.99 -14.95
CA GLU A 13 -1.78 -14.99 -14.31
C GLU A 13 -1.87 -14.70 -12.81
N VAL A 14 -2.68 -13.71 -12.42
CA VAL A 14 -2.94 -13.40 -11.00
C VAL A 14 -3.58 -14.58 -10.29
N TYR A 15 -4.55 -15.25 -10.94
CA TYR A 15 -5.19 -16.44 -10.39
C TYR A 15 -4.19 -17.57 -10.14
N ILE A 16 -3.30 -17.86 -11.11
CA ILE A 16 -2.27 -18.89 -10.97
C ILE A 16 -1.31 -18.54 -9.84
N ALA A 17 -0.90 -17.28 -9.73
CA ALA A 17 -0.01 -16.82 -8.68
C ALA A 17 -0.64 -16.97 -7.29
N LEU A 18 -1.92 -16.59 -7.14
CA LEU A 18 -2.66 -16.72 -5.90
C LEU A 18 -2.96 -18.18 -5.53
N ASP A 19 -3.26 -19.03 -6.50
CA ASP A 19 -3.46 -20.47 -6.27
C ASP A 19 -2.17 -21.12 -5.73
N LYS A 20 -1.03 -20.77 -6.32
CA LYS A 20 0.29 -21.22 -5.84
C LYS A 20 0.59 -20.72 -4.43
N LEU A 21 0.30 -19.45 -4.14
CA LEU A 21 0.46 -18.84 -2.82
C LEU A 21 -0.46 -19.50 -1.80
N SER A 22 -1.73 -19.72 -2.14
CA SER A 22 -2.70 -20.36 -1.25
C SER A 22 -2.29 -21.79 -0.85
N LYS A 23 -1.67 -22.53 -1.77
CA LYS A 23 -1.14 -23.87 -1.47
C LYS A 23 0.05 -23.82 -0.50
N ASN A 24 0.95 -22.85 -0.68
CA ASN A 24 2.13 -22.71 0.15
C ASN A 24 1.81 -22.18 1.55
N TRP A 25 0.90 -21.20 1.65
CA TRP A 25 0.59 -20.48 2.88
C TRP A 25 -0.75 -20.88 3.50
N LYS A 26 -1.48 -21.83 2.90
CA LYS A 26 -2.82 -22.26 3.34
C LYS A 26 -3.82 -21.10 3.44
N ILE A 27 -3.72 -20.15 2.50
CA ILE A 27 -4.63 -19.01 2.42
C ILE A 27 -6.06 -19.50 2.19
N ASP A 28 -7.01 -18.94 2.93
CA ASP A 28 -8.43 -19.25 2.78
C ASP A 28 -8.89 -18.95 1.33
N PRO A 29 -9.58 -19.91 0.66
CA PRO A 29 -10.08 -19.70 -0.69
C PRO A 29 -10.99 -18.47 -0.84
N ILE A 30 -11.74 -18.11 0.21
CA ILE A 30 -12.60 -16.93 0.22
C ILE A 30 -11.77 -15.66 0.14
N ILE A 31 -10.66 -15.56 0.88
CA ILE A 31 -9.73 -14.43 0.80
C ILE A 31 -9.16 -14.29 -0.61
N ARG A 32 -8.80 -15.41 -1.23
CA ARG A 32 -8.38 -15.40 -2.63
C ARG A 32 -9.47 -14.83 -3.57
N ASP A 33 -10.72 -15.23 -3.37
CA ASP A 33 -11.84 -14.76 -4.20
C ASP A 33 -12.14 -13.27 -3.96
N ILE A 34 -11.90 -12.74 -2.75
CA ILE A 34 -11.93 -11.30 -2.47
C ILE A 34 -10.87 -10.57 -3.31
N HIS A 35 -9.63 -11.03 -3.28
CA HIS A 35 -8.54 -10.42 -4.04
C HIS A 35 -8.76 -10.44 -5.55
N LEU A 36 -9.46 -11.45 -6.04
CA LEU A 36 -9.83 -11.59 -7.45
C LEU A 36 -11.08 -10.80 -7.85
N GLY A 37 -11.72 -10.10 -6.91
CA GLY A 37 -12.96 -9.36 -7.17
C GLY A 37 -14.16 -10.26 -7.50
N LYS A 38 -14.13 -11.53 -7.09
CA LYS A 38 -15.21 -12.51 -7.34
C LYS A 38 -16.32 -12.47 -6.29
N ARG A 39 -16.07 -11.82 -5.15
CA ARG A 39 -17.07 -11.67 -4.09
C ARG A 39 -17.83 -10.38 -4.29
N HIS A 40 -19.15 -10.45 -4.14
CA HIS A 40 -20.09 -9.32 -4.27
C HIS A 40 -20.82 -9.00 -2.97
N ASP A 41 -20.64 -9.81 -1.93
CA ASP A 41 -21.25 -9.68 -0.61
C ASP A 41 -20.37 -8.88 0.38
N ILE A 42 -19.35 -8.18 -0.13
CA ILE A 42 -18.43 -7.40 0.69
C ILE A 42 -19.08 -6.06 1.04
N GLN A 43 -19.22 -5.81 2.33
CA GLN A 43 -19.67 -4.54 2.90
C GLN A 43 -18.51 -3.86 3.63
N ASP A 44 -18.58 -2.54 3.75
CA ASP A 44 -17.63 -1.77 4.54
C ASP A 44 -18.09 -1.73 6.00
N PHE A 45 -17.27 -2.26 6.90
CA PHE A 45 -17.43 -2.09 8.33
C PHE A 45 -16.44 -1.05 8.82
N SER A 46 -16.96 0.11 9.21
CA SER A 46 -16.12 1.22 9.66
C SER A 46 -15.99 1.22 11.18
N ILE A 47 -14.75 1.23 11.66
CA ILE A 47 -14.43 1.36 13.09
C ILE A 47 -13.45 2.52 13.30
N LYS A 48 -13.77 3.40 14.26
CA LYS A 48 -12.90 4.53 14.59
C LYS A 48 -11.99 4.16 15.76
N ILE A 49 -10.68 4.17 15.53
CA ILE A 49 -9.66 3.96 16.54
C ILE A 49 -8.80 5.22 16.62
N SER A 50 -8.84 5.89 17.77
CA SER A 50 -8.14 7.18 17.97
C SER A 50 -8.52 8.22 16.91
N GLN A 51 -7.59 8.59 16.03
CA GLN A 51 -7.79 9.62 15.00
C GLN A 51 -8.02 9.03 13.59
N VAL A 52 -8.06 7.69 13.47
CA VAL A 52 -8.19 6.99 12.20
C VAL A 52 -9.50 6.21 12.14
N THR A 53 -10.23 6.33 11.05
CA THR A 53 -11.36 5.46 10.72
C THR A 53 -10.87 4.35 9.82
N PHE A 54 -10.94 3.11 10.30
CA PHE A 54 -10.58 1.92 9.53
C PHE A 54 -11.82 1.39 8.81
N HIS A 55 -11.63 1.01 7.56
CA HIS A 55 -12.61 0.37 6.69
C HIS A 55 -12.22 -1.10 6.53
N ILE A 56 -12.95 -1.97 7.22
CA ILE A 56 -12.70 -3.41 7.29
C ILE A 56 -13.71 -4.13 6.40
N PRO A 57 -13.28 -4.99 5.46
CA PRO A 57 -14.22 -5.77 4.67
C PRO A 57 -15.01 -6.75 5.54
N TYR A 58 -16.34 -6.68 5.47
CA TYR A 58 -17.27 -7.59 6.10
C TYR A 58 -18.02 -8.39 5.04
N LEU A 59 -17.98 -9.70 5.13
CA LEU A 59 -18.64 -10.62 4.22
C LEU A 59 -20.01 -11.00 4.78
N SER A 60 -21.06 -10.41 4.23
CA SER A 60 -22.42 -10.52 4.78
C SER A 60 -23.03 -11.93 4.65
N GLU A 61 -22.70 -12.68 3.59
CA GLU A 61 -23.21 -14.04 3.38
C GLU A 61 -22.72 -15.05 4.42
N ILE A 62 -21.52 -14.85 4.95
CA ILE A 62 -20.91 -15.77 5.91
C ILE A 62 -20.68 -15.14 7.29
N SER A 63 -21.10 -13.88 7.47
CA SER A 63 -20.98 -13.12 8.73
C SER A 63 -19.54 -13.08 9.27
N LYS A 64 -18.55 -12.78 8.39
CA LYS A 64 -17.14 -12.73 8.77
C LYS A 64 -16.48 -11.43 8.34
N TYR A 65 -15.56 -10.97 9.18
CA TYR A 65 -14.65 -9.87 8.86
C TYR A 65 -13.37 -10.41 8.26
N MET A 66 -12.82 -9.71 7.28
CA MET A 66 -11.46 -9.95 6.83
C MET A 66 -10.51 -9.10 7.66
N ILE A 67 -9.65 -9.75 8.42
CA ILE A 67 -8.62 -9.11 9.23
C ILE A 67 -7.22 -9.49 8.73
N TRP A 68 -6.20 -8.95 9.34
CA TRP A 68 -4.82 -9.18 8.94
C TRP A 68 -3.90 -9.30 10.16
N ASP A 69 -2.98 -10.25 10.06
CA ASP A 69 -1.85 -10.40 10.98
C ASP A 69 -0.57 -10.66 10.20
N CYS A 70 0.54 -10.04 10.62
CA CYS A 70 1.79 -10.15 9.90
C CYS A 70 2.53 -11.45 10.23
N LEU A 71 2.86 -12.23 9.22
CA LEU A 71 3.62 -13.47 9.35
C LEU A 71 5.15 -13.24 9.29
N TRP A 72 5.63 -12.05 9.63
CA TRP A 72 7.06 -11.82 9.75
C TRP A 72 7.61 -12.53 10.99
N PRO A 73 8.80 -13.20 10.96
CA PRO A 73 9.81 -13.19 9.89
C PRO A 73 9.65 -14.25 8.79
N GLU A 74 8.66 -15.14 8.87
CA GLU A 74 8.48 -16.23 7.91
C GLU A 74 8.08 -15.73 6.52
N CYS A 75 7.42 -14.57 6.45
CA CYS A 75 6.98 -13.94 5.23
C CYS A 75 7.55 -12.51 5.08
N HIS A 76 8.05 -12.21 3.89
CA HIS A 76 8.51 -10.87 3.50
C HIS A 76 8.07 -10.51 2.06
N ASN A 77 6.93 -11.03 1.62
CA ASN A 77 6.41 -10.81 0.26
C ASN A 77 6.24 -9.33 -0.08
N CYS A 78 5.87 -8.48 0.89
CA CYS A 78 5.77 -7.02 0.69
C CYS A 78 7.11 -6.38 0.28
N CYS A 79 8.26 -6.97 0.62
CA CYS A 79 9.58 -6.54 0.17
C CYS A 79 9.97 -7.13 -1.19
N ASN A 80 9.40 -8.28 -1.55
CA ASN A 80 9.67 -8.97 -2.82
C ASN A 80 8.83 -8.43 -3.97
N ARG A 81 7.63 -7.89 -3.68
CA ARG A 81 6.74 -7.39 -4.72
C ARG A 81 7.25 -6.11 -5.36
N GLN A 82 6.74 -5.83 -6.53
CA GLN A 82 6.92 -4.55 -7.20
C GLN A 82 6.01 -3.49 -6.55
N GLY A 83 6.49 -2.27 -6.50
CA GLY A 83 5.71 -1.15 -6.03
C GLY A 83 6.58 0.08 -5.77
N ARG A 84 5.94 1.22 -5.80
CA ARG A 84 6.59 2.50 -5.54
C ARG A 84 6.78 2.70 -4.05
N LEU A 85 7.84 3.39 -3.67
CA LEU A 85 8.14 3.78 -2.29
C LEU A 85 8.15 5.30 -2.19
N PRO A 86 6.97 5.95 -2.13
CA PRO A 86 6.88 7.39 -1.96
C PRO A 86 7.49 7.81 -0.63
N LEU A 87 8.28 8.88 -0.66
CA LEU A 87 8.99 9.42 0.48
C LEU A 87 8.32 10.68 0.99
N THR A 88 8.16 10.76 2.30
CA THR A 88 7.94 12.04 2.99
C THR A 88 9.25 12.81 3.12
N THR A 89 9.19 14.10 3.39
CA THR A 89 10.40 14.91 3.69
C THR A 89 11.16 14.32 4.88
N THR A 90 10.46 13.78 5.87
CA THR A 90 11.07 13.11 7.01
C THR A 90 11.81 11.84 6.61
N ASP A 91 11.25 11.05 5.68
CA ASP A 91 11.91 9.85 5.14
C ASP A 91 13.19 10.21 4.40
N ILE A 92 13.15 11.26 3.57
CA ILE A 92 14.31 11.74 2.82
C ILE A 92 15.49 12.01 3.76
N HIS A 93 15.26 12.75 4.85
CA HIS A 93 16.30 13.04 5.83
C HIS A 93 16.82 11.79 6.53
N LYS A 94 15.92 10.98 7.11
CA LYS A 94 16.31 9.79 7.87
C LYS A 94 17.06 8.75 7.03
N ILE A 95 16.61 8.54 5.80
CA ILE A 95 17.24 7.55 4.90
C ILE A 95 18.58 8.09 4.38
N SER A 96 18.65 9.39 4.05
CA SER A 96 19.89 10.02 3.65
C SER A 96 20.98 9.88 4.73
N GLU A 97 20.64 10.13 5.99
CA GLU A 97 21.52 9.94 7.13
C GLU A 97 21.92 8.45 7.31
N ASN A 98 20.95 7.54 7.25
CA ASN A 98 21.19 6.09 7.39
C ASN A 98 22.14 5.56 6.31
N LEU A 99 22.03 6.08 5.08
CA LEU A 99 22.92 5.73 3.96
C LEU A 99 24.21 6.56 3.94
N SER A 100 24.46 7.36 4.98
CA SER A 100 25.69 8.14 5.15
C SER A 100 25.93 9.20 4.05
N TYR A 101 24.87 9.74 3.44
CA TYR A 101 24.98 10.86 2.53
C TYR A 101 25.26 12.16 3.31
N LYS A 102 26.27 12.90 2.88
CA LYS A 102 26.62 14.19 3.48
C LYS A 102 25.64 15.31 3.11
N ASP A 103 25.02 15.18 1.95
CA ASP A 103 24.09 16.14 1.38
C ASP A 103 22.83 15.42 0.89
N THR A 104 21.69 15.93 1.31
CA THR A 104 20.37 15.44 0.88
C THR A 104 20.18 15.56 -0.64
N SER A 105 20.78 16.56 -1.29
CA SER A 105 20.71 16.71 -2.75
C SER A 105 21.41 15.57 -3.47
N GLU A 106 22.54 15.11 -2.96
CA GLU A 106 23.24 13.94 -3.49
C GLU A 106 22.40 12.66 -3.32
N PHE A 107 21.80 12.47 -2.16
CA PHE A 107 20.86 11.38 -1.91
C PHE A 107 19.70 11.41 -2.92
N LEU A 108 19.04 12.55 -3.08
CA LEU A 108 17.92 12.71 -4.00
C LEU A 108 18.31 12.35 -5.44
N LYS A 109 19.48 12.78 -5.90
CA LYS A 109 19.98 12.48 -7.24
C LYS A 109 20.28 10.99 -7.45
N ASN A 110 20.91 10.36 -6.48
CA ASN A 110 21.42 9.01 -6.63
C ASN A 110 20.37 7.92 -6.28
N GLU A 111 19.56 8.18 -5.25
CA GLU A 111 18.73 7.15 -4.62
C GLU A 111 17.24 7.29 -4.93
N THR A 112 16.82 8.37 -5.60
CA THR A 112 15.41 8.63 -5.83
C THR A 112 15.07 8.89 -7.28
N TYR A 113 13.79 8.85 -7.57
CA TYR A 113 13.19 9.27 -8.84
C TYR A 113 11.82 9.88 -8.56
N VAL A 114 11.33 10.68 -9.48
CA VAL A 114 9.96 11.22 -9.42
C VAL A 114 9.02 10.31 -10.18
N ALA A 115 7.94 9.91 -9.55
CA ALA A 115 6.86 9.19 -10.20
C ALA A 115 5.56 10.00 -10.12
N THR A 116 4.77 9.91 -11.17
CA THR A 116 3.45 10.56 -11.27
C THR A 116 2.35 9.51 -11.28
N TRP A 117 1.28 9.79 -10.56
CA TRP A 117 0.05 9.00 -10.56
C TRP A 117 -1.09 9.86 -11.08
N GLU A 118 -1.98 9.24 -11.81
CA GLU A 118 -3.27 9.81 -12.18
C GLU A 118 -4.32 9.33 -11.19
N ASN A 119 -5.05 10.27 -10.61
CA ASN A 119 -6.21 10.00 -9.78
C ASN A 119 -7.47 10.45 -10.52
N TYR A 120 -8.38 9.54 -10.68
CA TYR A 120 -9.69 9.79 -11.27
C TYR A 120 -10.71 9.93 -10.15
N SER A 121 -11.27 11.12 -9.96
CA SER A 121 -12.42 11.27 -9.08
C SER A 121 -13.69 11.12 -9.91
N ALA A 122 -14.52 10.14 -9.57
CA ALA A 122 -15.89 10.09 -10.09
C ALA A 122 -16.63 11.34 -9.59
N LYS A 123 -17.09 12.20 -10.51
CA LYS A 123 -18.06 13.23 -10.18
C LYS A 123 -19.46 12.66 -10.29
N GLU A 124 -20.34 13.21 -9.46
CA GLU A 124 -21.80 12.99 -9.48
C GLU A 124 -22.35 13.04 -10.92
N GLU A 125 -23.45 12.34 -11.13
CA GLU A 125 -24.11 12.12 -12.43
C GLU A 125 -24.04 13.32 -13.41
N GLY A 126 -23.38 13.11 -14.53
CA GLY A 126 -23.29 14.07 -15.64
C GLY A 126 -22.06 15.01 -15.62
N GLY A 127 -21.15 14.89 -14.65
CA GLY A 127 -19.92 15.70 -14.60
C GLY A 127 -18.75 15.07 -15.33
N ILE A 128 -17.90 15.91 -15.94
CA ILE A 128 -16.59 15.46 -16.48
C ILE A 128 -15.75 15.00 -15.29
N PRO A 129 -15.16 13.77 -15.32
CA PRO A 129 -14.31 13.31 -14.24
C PRO A 129 -13.12 14.25 -14.06
N LEU A 130 -12.88 14.68 -12.82
CA LEU A 130 -11.71 15.47 -12.51
C LEU A 130 -10.49 14.53 -12.46
N ILE A 131 -9.58 14.70 -13.38
CA ILE A 131 -8.31 13.97 -13.39
C ILE A 131 -7.29 14.83 -12.67
N THR A 132 -6.71 14.29 -11.62
CA THR A 132 -5.61 14.92 -10.91
C THR A 132 -4.36 14.05 -11.05
N THR A 133 -3.21 14.67 -11.22
CA THR A 133 -1.93 13.98 -11.16
C THR A 133 -1.21 14.32 -9.87
N LEU A 134 -0.66 13.31 -9.22
CA LEU A 134 0.17 13.45 -8.04
C LEU A 134 1.58 12.97 -8.37
N SER A 135 2.53 13.93 -8.42
CA SER A 135 3.95 13.62 -8.60
C SER A 135 4.66 13.61 -7.25
N MET A 136 5.43 12.56 -6.99
CA MET A 136 6.12 12.36 -5.71
C MET A 136 7.52 11.80 -5.91
N VAL A 137 8.41 12.17 -4.98
CA VAL A 137 9.73 11.55 -4.86
C VAL A 137 9.59 10.14 -4.31
N ASN A 138 10.20 9.18 -4.97
CA ASN A 138 10.19 7.76 -4.60
C ASN A 138 11.62 7.25 -4.40
N LEU A 139 11.80 6.37 -3.43
CA LEU A 139 13.06 5.67 -3.24
C LEU A 139 13.24 4.60 -4.33
N LYS A 140 14.40 4.55 -4.95
CA LYS A 140 14.80 3.45 -5.83
C LYS A 140 14.97 2.19 -5.01
N ARG A 141 14.05 1.26 -5.13
CA ARG A 141 14.14 -0.04 -4.46
C ARG A 141 14.89 -1.09 -5.28
N LYS A 142 15.16 -0.80 -6.54
CA LYS A 142 15.91 -1.61 -7.51
C LYS A 142 16.80 -0.68 -8.34
N PRO A 143 17.85 -1.19 -8.96
CA PRO A 143 18.70 -0.40 -9.87
C PRO A 143 17.90 0.23 -11.02
N THR A 144 16.99 -0.55 -11.62
CA THR A 144 15.95 -0.03 -12.53
C THR A 144 14.58 -0.58 -12.15
N GLU A 145 13.50 0.17 -12.44
CA GLU A 145 12.12 -0.28 -12.12
C GLU A 145 11.68 -1.50 -12.93
N THR A 146 12.33 -1.74 -14.06
CA THR A 146 12.01 -2.82 -15.02
C THR A 146 12.92 -4.03 -14.89
N GLU A 147 13.89 -4.01 -13.97
CA GLU A 147 14.82 -5.14 -13.84
C GLU A 147 14.12 -6.39 -13.34
N THR A 148 14.30 -7.44 -14.11
CA THR A 148 13.90 -8.79 -13.78
C THR A 148 15.08 -9.71 -13.92
N GLU A 149 15.23 -10.68 -13.04
CA GLU A 149 16.14 -11.79 -13.18
C GLU A 149 15.36 -13.03 -13.63
N ASN A 150 15.69 -13.57 -14.78
CA ASN A 150 15.00 -14.72 -15.38
C ASN A 150 13.45 -14.52 -15.48
N GLY A 151 13.01 -13.30 -15.82
CA GLY A 151 11.59 -12.96 -15.92
C GLY A 151 10.86 -12.77 -14.59
N LYS A 152 11.58 -12.84 -13.45
CA LYS A 152 11.00 -12.57 -12.12
C LYS A 152 11.37 -11.18 -11.63
N PRO A 153 10.44 -10.47 -10.98
CA PRO A 153 10.76 -9.20 -10.35
C PRO A 153 11.85 -9.38 -9.29
N LEU A 154 12.86 -8.50 -9.29
CA LEU A 154 13.87 -8.48 -8.26
C LEU A 154 13.27 -8.02 -6.92
N SER A 155 13.75 -8.58 -5.83
CA SER A 155 13.45 -8.14 -4.48
C SER A 155 13.93 -6.70 -4.23
N CYS A 156 13.41 -6.06 -3.20
CA CYS A 156 13.92 -4.78 -2.75
C CYS A 156 15.41 -4.91 -2.39
N ARG A 157 16.28 -4.03 -2.89
CA ARG A 157 17.73 -4.04 -2.66
C ARG A 157 18.14 -3.89 -1.18
N PHE A 158 17.23 -3.43 -0.34
CA PHE A 158 17.44 -3.29 1.11
C PHE A 158 17.03 -4.52 1.89
N LEU A 159 16.46 -5.53 1.23
CA LEU A 159 16.11 -6.81 1.84
C LEU A 159 17.37 -7.69 1.84
N ILE A 160 17.71 -8.23 2.99
CA ILE A 160 18.81 -9.21 3.15
C ILE A 160 18.25 -10.63 3.33
N ASP A 161 19.07 -11.62 3.17
CA ASP A 161 18.70 -13.05 3.09
C ASP A 161 17.87 -13.56 4.29
N ILE A 162 18.07 -12.97 5.46
CA ILE A 162 17.30 -13.31 6.66
C ILE A 162 15.92 -12.63 6.74
N GLY A 163 15.47 -11.96 5.66
CA GLY A 163 14.20 -11.24 5.64
C GLY A 163 14.21 -9.88 6.34
N ALA A 164 15.37 -9.42 6.85
CA ALA A 164 15.48 -8.10 7.47
C ALA A 164 15.71 -6.98 6.43
N CYS A 165 15.39 -5.75 6.81
CA CYS A 165 15.62 -4.57 5.98
C CYS A 165 16.84 -3.80 6.51
N THR A 166 17.82 -3.52 5.64
CA THR A 166 19.03 -2.75 6.02
C THR A 166 18.72 -1.29 6.37
N LEU A 167 17.58 -0.76 5.96
CA LEU A 167 17.13 0.58 6.36
C LEU A 167 16.44 0.61 7.72
N HIS A 168 16.19 -0.53 8.37
CA HIS A 168 15.53 -0.51 9.69
C HIS A 168 16.41 0.17 10.75
N PRO A 169 15.86 1.06 11.61
CA PRO A 169 14.47 1.49 11.73
C PRO A 169 14.07 2.66 10.80
N SER A 170 14.97 3.15 9.97
CA SER A 170 14.76 4.33 9.09
C SER A 170 14.08 4.00 7.76
N LYS A 171 13.46 2.82 7.63
CA LYS A 171 12.74 2.45 6.40
C LYS A 171 11.61 3.44 6.07
N PRO A 172 11.26 3.63 4.78
CA PRO A 172 10.20 4.56 4.37
C PRO A 172 8.90 4.36 5.13
N GLY A 173 8.20 5.45 5.43
CA GLY A 173 6.92 5.41 6.13
C GLY A 173 5.89 4.51 5.46
N VAL A 174 5.85 4.47 4.13
CA VAL A 174 4.98 3.57 3.37
C VAL A 174 5.24 2.07 3.66
N CYS A 175 6.47 1.70 4.02
CA CYS A 175 6.80 0.32 4.40
C CYS A 175 6.26 -0.06 5.79
N TRP A 176 6.03 0.93 6.66
CA TRP A 176 5.38 0.72 7.95
C TRP A 176 3.86 0.68 7.82
N LEU A 177 3.31 1.36 6.80
CA LEU A 177 1.88 1.47 6.57
C LEU A 177 1.26 0.14 6.10
N TYR A 178 2.01 -0.70 5.37
CA TYR A 178 1.48 -1.94 4.82
C TYR A 178 0.88 -2.85 5.92
N PRO A 179 -0.30 -3.44 5.72
CA PRO A 179 -1.04 -3.59 4.47
C PRO A 179 -2.09 -2.51 4.22
N PHE A 180 -2.06 -1.41 4.93
CA PHE A 180 -3.02 -0.33 4.79
C PHE A 180 -2.59 0.66 3.70
N PHE A 181 -3.57 1.29 3.09
CA PHE A 181 -3.44 2.59 2.47
C PHE A 181 -4.29 3.59 3.25
N SER A 182 -3.91 4.86 3.23
CA SER A 182 -4.62 5.90 3.96
C SER A 182 -4.88 7.11 3.09
N TRP A 183 -5.95 7.81 3.42
CA TRP A 183 -6.29 9.09 2.80
C TRP A 183 -6.87 10.03 3.84
N SER A 184 -6.91 11.33 3.52
CA SER A 184 -7.54 12.33 4.34
C SER A 184 -8.74 12.95 3.62
N GLU A 185 -9.81 13.19 4.36
CA GLU A 185 -10.98 13.92 3.88
C GLU A 185 -11.11 15.23 4.66
N ASN A 186 -11.47 16.28 3.93
CA ASN A 186 -11.74 17.59 4.52
C ASN A 186 -13.26 17.86 4.44
N ALA A 187 -13.92 17.81 5.56
CA ALA A 187 -15.32 18.16 5.67
C ALA A 187 -15.53 19.18 6.81
N ASN A 188 -16.23 20.27 6.54
CA ASN A 188 -16.56 21.30 7.54
C ASN A 188 -15.35 21.80 8.34
N ASN A 189 -14.22 22.07 7.66
CA ASN A 189 -12.96 22.50 8.27
C ASN A 189 -12.33 21.48 9.25
N ARG A 190 -12.73 20.21 9.18
CA ARG A 190 -12.14 19.13 9.94
C ARG A 190 -11.50 18.12 9.00
N VAL A 191 -10.28 17.71 9.34
CA VAL A 191 -9.58 16.64 8.64
C VAL A 191 -9.91 15.34 9.34
N SER A 192 -10.47 14.38 8.60
CA SER A 192 -10.59 12.98 9.02
C SER A 192 -9.58 12.14 8.28
N ILE A 193 -9.00 11.16 8.95
CA ILE A 193 -8.05 10.21 8.36
C ILE A 193 -8.73 8.86 8.30
N HIS A 194 -8.66 8.26 7.13
CA HIS A 194 -9.23 6.96 6.82
C HIS A 194 -8.15 5.99 6.39
N ALA A 195 -8.37 4.71 6.64
CA ALA A 195 -7.49 3.64 6.21
C ALA A 195 -8.26 2.39 5.80
N SER A 196 -7.78 1.70 4.78
CA SER A 196 -8.33 0.43 4.34
C SER A 196 -7.21 -0.52 3.91
N PHE A 197 -7.53 -1.79 3.72
CA PHE A 197 -6.55 -2.78 3.28
C PHE A 197 -6.20 -2.63 1.80
N GLN A 198 -4.91 -2.75 1.50
CA GLN A 198 -4.45 -2.97 0.12
C GLN A 198 -4.70 -4.43 -0.26
N LEU A 199 -5.75 -4.71 -0.98
CA LEU A 199 -6.10 -6.06 -1.43
C LEU A 199 -5.18 -6.51 -2.57
N THR A 200 -3.93 -6.82 -2.26
CA THR A 200 -2.88 -7.09 -3.25
C THR A 200 -2.72 -8.56 -3.62
N GLY A 201 -3.38 -9.46 -2.90
CA GLY A 201 -3.39 -10.89 -3.19
C GLY A 201 -2.09 -11.65 -2.91
N ASP A 202 -0.99 -10.95 -2.60
CA ASP A 202 0.33 -11.53 -2.33
C ASP A 202 0.67 -11.61 -0.84
N CYS A 203 -0.25 -11.21 0.04
CA CYS A 203 -0.07 -11.25 1.48
C CYS A 203 -0.79 -12.43 2.11
N PRO A 204 -0.09 -13.41 2.68
CA PRO A 204 -0.70 -14.56 3.35
C PRO A 204 -1.22 -14.24 4.76
N GLY A 205 -1.02 -13.01 5.24
CA GLY A 205 -1.45 -12.60 6.58
C GLY A 205 -2.94 -12.27 6.70
N TYR A 206 -3.71 -12.26 5.61
CA TYR A 206 -5.15 -12.07 5.69
C TYR A 206 -5.86 -13.33 6.17
N LEU A 207 -6.82 -13.15 7.07
CA LEU A 207 -7.64 -14.23 7.61
C LEU A 207 -9.07 -13.76 7.86
N LEU A 208 -9.98 -14.71 8.04
CA LEU A 208 -11.39 -14.46 8.32
C LEU A 208 -11.68 -14.71 9.81
N THR A 209 -12.48 -13.84 10.42
CA THR A 209 -12.96 -13.98 11.79
C THR A 209 -14.41 -13.55 11.90
N ASP A 210 -15.14 -14.07 12.86
CA ASP A 210 -16.45 -13.62 13.29
C ASP A 210 -16.38 -12.50 14.33
N ASP A 211 -15.20 -12.24 14.87
CA ASP A 211 -14.97 -11.22 15.89
C ASP A 211 -13.86 -10.23 15.45
N VAL A 212 -14.26 -8.98 15.17
CA VAL A 212 -13.34 -7.90 14.82
C VAL A 212 -12.55 -7.38 16.03
N GLU A 213 -13.01 -7.63 17.25
CA GLU A 213 -12.34 -7.14 18.46
C GLU A 213 -10.93 -7.71 18.61
N ASN A 214 -10.69 -8.91 18.07
CA ASN A 214 -9.37 -9.52 18.03
C ASN A 214 -8.32 -8.67 17.27
N MET A 215 -8.76 -7.78 16.40
CA MET A 215 -7.88 -6.89 15.64
C MET A 215 -7.62 -5.54 16.32
N ILE A 216 -8.42 -5.15 17.32
CA ILE A 216 -8.34 -3.81 17.92
C ILE A 216 -6.93 -3.46 18.41
N PRO A 217 -6.19 -4.31 19.14
CA PRO A 217 -4.84 -3.98 19.60
C PRO A 217 -3.86 -3.72 18.44
N GLY A 218 -4.03 -4.43 17.33
CA GLY A 218 -3.28 -4.18 16.10
C GLY A 218 -3.67 -2.84 15.46
N LEU A 219 -4.96 -2.54 15.38
CA LEU A 219 -5.46 -1.28 14.82
C LEU A 219 -5.05 -0.07 15.66
N GLU A 220 -4.98 -0.18 16.98
CA GLU A 220 -4.48 0.88 17.87
C GLU A 220 -3.04 1.24 17.50
N LYS A 221 -2.16 0.26 17.38
CA LYS A 221 -0.78 0.46 16.96
C LYS A 221 -0.68 1.06 15.56
N TYR A 222 -1.49 0.56 14.61
CA TYR A 222 -1.51 1.08 13.24
C TYR A 222 -2.12 2.48 13.15
N SER A 223 -3.05 2.87 14.05
CA SER A 223 -3.63 4.20 14.04
C SER A 223 -2.57 5.29 14.22
N GLU A 224 -1.59 5.08 15.09
CA GLU A 224 -0.48 6.00 15.28
C GLU A 224 0.41 6.10 14.03
N ILE A 225 0.77 4.95 13.44
CA ILE A 225 1.58 4.87 12.23
C ILE A 225 0.89 5.56 11.06
N ILE A 226 -0.40 5.29 10.85
CA ILE A 226 -1.20 5.83 9.76
C ILE A 226 -1.38 7.33 9.92
N TYR A 227 -1.71 7.78 11.13
CA TYR A 227 -1.86 9.19 11.44
C TYR A 227 -0.56 9.96 11.15
N ASP A 228 0.54 9.50 11.72
CA ASP A 228 1.87 10.13 11.56
C ASP A 228 2.29 10.18 10.07
N TYR A 229 2.14 9.07 9.34
CA TYR A 229 2.45 9.01 7.92
C TYR A 229 1.58 9.97 7.09
N THR A 230 0.27 9.97 7.31
CA THR A 230 -0.65 10.81 6.54
C THR A 230 -0.39 12.30 6.79
N MET A 231 -0.11 12.68 8.03
CA MET A 231 0.24 14.05 8.38
C MET A 231 1.57 14.49 7.77
N LYS A 232 2.59 13.63 7.78
CA LYS A 232 3.87 13.88 7.12
C LYS A 232 3.73 14.00 5.61
N MET A 233 2.90 13.15 5.00
CA MET A 233 2.62 13.21 3.57
C MET A 233 1.92 14.51 3.18
N ASN A 234 0.91 14.93 3.94
CA ASN A 234 0.23 16.21 3.73
C ASN A 234 1.20 17.40 3.88
N SER A 235 2.15 17.32 4.81
CA SER A 235 3.21 18.31 4.96
C SER A 235 4.17 18.32 3.76
N THR A 236 4.55 17.13 3.26
CA THR A 236 5.42 16.97 2.10
C THR A 236 4.82 17.60 0.84
N ILE A 237 3.50 17.42 0.64
CA ILE A 237 2.75 18.05 -0.46
C ILE A 237 2.80 19.59 -0.32
N ARG A 238 2.52 20.10 0.88
CA ARG A 238 2.55 21.56 1.15
C ARG A 238 3.92 22.19 0.97
N GLN A 239 4.97 21.43 1.22
CA GLN A 239 6.36 21.89 1.03
C GLN A 239 6.85 21.80 -0.42
N GLY A 240 6.03 21.32 -1.35
CA GLY A 240 6.36 21.23 -2.77
C GLY A 240 7.24 20.05 -3.16
N PHE A 241 7.51 19.10 -2.26
CA PHE A 241 8.18 17.81 -2.57
C PHE A 241 7.24 16.80 -3.22
N ALA A 242 5.94 17.07 -3.16
CA ALA A 242 4.94 16.41 -3.96
C ALA A 242 4.06 17.48 -4.62
N ARG A 243 3.69 17.26 -5.87
CA ARG A 243 2.91 18.20 -6.67
C ARG A 243 1.61 17.54 -7.10
N VAL A 244 0.50 18.26 -6.90
CA VAL A 244 -0.81 17.89 -7.43
C VAL A 244 -1.13 18.83 -8.58
N ASP A 245 -1.33 18.28 -9.75
CA ASP A 245 -1.78 19.01 -10.93
C ASP A 245 -3.19 18.55 -11.33
N PHE A 246 -4.00 19.49 -11.80
CA PHE A 246 -5.32 19.22 -12.33
C PHE A 246 -5.22 19.13 -13.85
N LEU A 247 -5.60 17.99 -14.42
CA LEU A 247 -5.74 17.81 -15.86
C LEU A 247 -7.19 18.13 -16.23
N ASN A 248 -7.41 19.25 -16.88
CA ASN A 248 -8.71 19.65 -17.42
C ASN A 248 -8.90 19.10 -18.82
#